data_25a7b2180097aef8be20ef916d786af7
#
_entry.id   25a7b2180097aef8be20ef916d786af7
#
_cell.length_a   1.000
_cell.length_b   1.000
_cell.length_c   1.000
_cell.angle_alpha   90.00
_cell.angle_beta   90.00
_cell.angle_gamma   90.00
#
_symmetry.space_group_name_H-M   'P 1'
#
loop_
_entity.id
_entity.type
_entity.pdbx_description
1 polymer ?
#
loop_
_entity_poly.entity_id
_entity_poly.type
_entity_poly.pdbx_seq_one_letter_code
_entity_poly.pdbx_strand_id
1 'polypeptide(L)'
;MPDRSGDRSFSLSVARGALMDALFRQVVSTGTIGDALGEGLEALSLDEYQVPLVVWIGQLTSAERSELQSEVERQADGLLQRWPDLDPTWLPRTRETLRVPLAEGRVELVSRVDLAIGRPNRAEASVALVEATSGERRQSHRDDRHLDALVETLRRGVPPFVVATYFTLTGEIDVDPVTPDLLVGAARRCVTGMRAMAAPELDRTSGPDGYPYCAGCTGVLSGVITAPPVVAMVTPVAAARSPVVDGVVSFSQGQAA
;
A
#
# COMPACT_ATOMS: atom_id res chain seq x y z
N MET A 1 30.19 4.89 13.56
CA MET A 1 28.87 4.58 13.04
C MET A 1 29.07 3.80 11.75
N PRO A 2 28.56 2.58 11.57
CA PRO A 2 28.70 1.89 10.30
C PRO A 2 27.89 2.63 9.23
N ASP A 3 28.58 2.92 8.14
CA ASP A 3 28.03 3.48 6.91
C ASP A 3 26.88 2.59 6.41
N ARG A 4 25.66 3.10 6.46
CA ARG A 4 24.45 2.45 5.95
C ARG A 4 24.16 2.83 4.49
N SER A 5 25.16 3.23 3.75
CA SER A 5 25.08 3.37 2.29
C SER A 5 25.09 1.98 1.63
N GLY A 6 24.14 1.12 2.01
CA GLY A 6 23.78 -0.04 1.22
C GLY A 6 23.33 0.49 -0.15
N ASP A 7 24.09 0.12 -1.15
CA ASP A 7 23.93 0.48 -2.56
C ASP A 7 22.48 0.18 -3.00
N ARG A 8 21.59 1.19 -2.87
CA ARG A 8 20.22 1.09 -3.38
C ARG A 8 20.36 1.24 -4.90
N SER A 9 20.39 0.12 -5.60
CA SER A 9 20.32 0.17 -7.05
C SER A 9 18.95 0.67 -7.47
N PHE A 10 18.87 1.91 -7.93
CA PHE A 10 17.67 2.44 -8.57
C PHE A 10 17.57 1.91 -10.00
N SER A 11 16.35 1.79 -10.50
CA SER A 11 16.05 1.42 -11.88
C SER A 11 14.94 2.33 -12.43
N LEU A 12 14.78 2.38 -13.75
CA LEU A 12 13.68 3.11 -14.39
C LEU A 12 12.31 2.63 -13.88
N SER A 13 12.17 1.33 -13.60
CA SER A 13 10.94 0.77 -13.04
C SER A 13 10.66 1.28 -11.63
N VAL A 14 11.67 1.38 -10.76
CA VAL A 14 11.54 1.94 -9.41
C VAL A 14 11.20 3.43 -9.49
N ALA A 15 11.88 4.18 -10.36
CA ALA A 15 11.62 5.61 -10.55
C ALA A 15 10.19 5.85 -11.04
N ARG A 16 9.75 5.10 -12.06
CA ARG A 16 8.38 5.17 -12.57
C ARG A 16 7.36 4.87 -11.47
N GLY A 17 7.56 3.80 -10.69
CA GLY A 17 6.67 3.44 -9.60
C GLY A 17 6.50 4.56 -8.58
N ALA A 18 7.62 5.16 -8.13
CA ALA A 18 7.60 6.26 -7.16
C ALA A 18 6.92 7.52 -7.72
N LEU A 19 7.18 7.86 -9.01
CA LEU A 19 6.53 8.98 -9.68
C LEU A 19 5.02 8.75 -9.80
N MET A 20 4.59 7.56 -10.23
CA MET A 20 3.17 7.24 -10.36
C MET A 20 2.43 7.22 -9.02
N ASP A 21 3.09 6.77 -7.94
CA ASP A 21 2.55 6.86 -6.57
C ASP A 21 2.36 8.34 -6.15
N ALA A 22 3.31 9.21 -6.46
CA ALA A 22 3.19 10.64 -6.18
C ALA A 22 2.03 11.28 -6.99
N LEU A 23 1.94 10.97 -8.28
CA LEU A 23 0.89 11.48 -9.17
C LEU A 23 -0.51 10.95 -8.81
N PHE A 24 -0.61 9.69 -8.36
CA PHE A 24 -1.87 9.14 -7.86
C PHE A 24 -2.42 9.96 -6.70
N ARG A 25 -1.56 10.31 -5.73
CA ARG A 25 -1.97 11.17 -4.60
C ARG A 25 -2.40 12.55 -5.04
N GLN A 26 -1.75 13.11 -6.05
CA GLN A 26 -2.11 14.40 -6.62
C GLN A 26 -3.49 14.32 -7.28
N VAL A 27 -3.74 13.32 -8.13
CA VAL A 27 -5.05 13.12 -8.76
C VAL A 27 -6.16 12.95 -7.72
N VAL A 28 -5.92 12.17 -6.68
CA VAL A 28 -6.88 12.04 -5.58
C VAL A 28 -7.20 13.38 -4.91
N SER A 29 -6.21 14.28 -4.80
CA SER A 29 -6.34 15.54 -4.07
C SER A 29 -6.88 16.69 -4.94
N THR A 30 -6.48 16.75 -6.21
CA THR A 30 -6.75 17.89 -7.11
C THR A 30 -7.56 17.55 -8.35
N GLY A 31 -7.64 16.26 -8.71
CA GLY A 31 -8.27 15.79 -9.94
C GLY A 31 -7.44 16.08 -11.22
N THR A 32 -6.23 16.64 -11.11
CA THR A 32 -5.47 17.11 -12.28
C THR A 32 -3.99 16.73 -12.19
N ILE A 33 -3.36 16.59 -13.36
CA ILE A 33 -1.90 16.53 -13.56
C ILE A 33 -1.61 17.43 -14.77
N GLY A 34 -0.62 18.33 -14.64
CA GLY A 34 -0.13 19.15 -15.74
C GLY A 34 1.15 18.56 -16.36
N ASP A 35 2.31 18.86 -15.78
CA ASP A 35 3.60 18.26 -16.15
C ASP A 35 3.85 17.03 -15.27
N ALA A 36 3.52 15.85 -15.79
CA ALA A 36 3.58 14.61 -15.01
C ALA A 36 4.97 14.33 -14.43
N LEU A 37 6.04 14.53 -15.21
CA LEU A 37 7.39 14.28 -14.70
C LEU A 37 7.81 15.35 -13.70
N GLY A 38 7.59 16.63 -14.01
CA GLY A 38 7.97 17.75 -13.14
C GLY A 38 7.22 17.72 -11.81
N GLU A 39 5.90 17.57 -11.83
CA GLU A 39 5.06 17.50 -10.63
C GLU A 39 5.38 16.26 -9.78
N GLY A 40 5.62 15.11 -10.43
CA GLY A 40 6.05 13.90 -9.73
C GLY A 40 7.40 14.08 -9.03
N LEU A 41 8.39 14.70 -9.69
CA LEU A 41 9.72 14.98 -9.11
C LEU A 41 9.62 16.00 -7.95
N GLU A 42 8.80 17.04 -8.10
CA GLU A 42 8.54 18.00 -7.03
C GLU A 42 7.97 17.31 -5.80
N ALA A 43 6.93 16.48 -5.98
CA ALA A 43 6.31 15.74 -4.88
C ALA A 43 7.29 14.76 -4.20
N LEU A 44 8.17 14.09 -4.97
CA LEU A 44 9.20 13.21 -4.41
C LEU A 44 10.29 13.99 -3.67
N SER A 45 10.62 15.20 -4.11
CA SER A 45 11.65 16.04 -3.46
C SER A 45 11.26 16.51 -2.07
N LEU A 46 9.97 16.52 -1.75
CA LEU A 46 9.44 16.87 -0.43
C LEU A 46 9.57 15.72 0.59
N ASP A 47 9.90 14.51 0.13
CA ASP A 47 10.10 13.34 0.98
C ASP A 47 11.60 13.04 1.08
N GLU A 48 12.20 13.27 2.26
CA GLU A 48 13.63 13.08 2.49
C GLU A 48 14.14 11.68 2.12
N TYR A 49 13.27 10.66 2.23
CA TYR A 49 13.62 9.28 1.87
C TYR A 49 13.66 9.07 0.35
N GLN A 50 13.04 9.95 -0.44
CA GLN A 50 12.99 9.88 -1.90
C GLN A 50 14.03 10.80 -2.56
N VAL A 51 14.67 11.72 -1.83
CA VAL A 51 15.71 12.61 -2.36
C VAL A 51 16.80 11.83 -3.11
N PRO A 52 17.34 10.70 -2.61
CA PRO A 52 18.33 9.93 -3.37
C PRO A 52 17.85 9.45 -4.74
N LEU A 53 16.56 9.09 -4.86
CA LEU A 53 15.95 8.71 -6.12
C LEU A 53 15.84 9.91 -7.07
N VAL A 54 15.43 11.07 -6.57
CA VAL A 54 15.35 12.31 -7.37
C VAL A 54 16.72 12.69 -7.92
N VAL A 55 17.77 12.60 -7.10
CA VAL A 55 19.16 12.85 -7.52
C VAL A 55 19.57 11.85 -8.61
N TRP A 56 19.26 10.57 -8.44
CA TRP A 56 19.56 9.54 -9.43
C TRP A 56 18.83 9.79 -10.76
N ILE A 57 17.55 10.18 -10.73
CA ILE A 57 16.79 10.55 -11.94
C ILE A 57 17.44 11.75 -12.65
N GLY A 58 18.00 12.70 -11.89
CA GLY A 58 18.74 13.83 -12.43
C GLY A 58 20.04 13.46 -13.16
N GLN A 59 20.59 12.28 -12.89
CA GLN A 59 21.83 11.74 -13.50
C GLN A 59 21.57 10.83 -14.70
N LEU A 60 20.32 10.54 -15.03
CA LEU A 60 19.97 9.74 -16.19
C LEU A 60 20.46 10.40 -17.49
N THR A 61 20.84 9.56 -18.45
CA THR A 61 21.12 10.02 -19.82
C THR A 61 19.87 10.66 -20.42
N SER A 62 20.06 11.49 -21.45
CA SER A 62 18.90 12.10 -22.16
C SER A 62 17.94 11.06 -22.72
N ALA A 63 18.46 9.92 -23.19
CA ALA A 63 17.63 8.83 -23.70
C ALA A 63 16.79 8.17 -22.60
N GLU A 64 17.41 7.79 -21.48
CA GLU A 64 16.71 7.19 -20.34
C GLU A 64 15.68 8.13 -19.73
N ARG A 65 16.03 9.43 -19.65
CA ARG A 65 15.10 10.45 -19.15
C ARG A 65 13.90 10.62 -20.07
N SER A 66 14.09 10.61 -21.38
CA SER A 66 12.99 10.67 -22.36
C SER A 66 12.11 9.44 -22.29
N GLU A 67 12.70 8.26 -22.10
CA GLU A 67 11.95 7.02 -21.91
C GLU A 67 11.09 7.08 -20.64
N LEU A 68 11.69 7.48 -19.51
CA LEU A 68 10.98 7.63 -18.23
C LEU A 68 9.85 8.64 -18.36
N GLN A 69 10.09 9.80 -18.98
CA GLN A 69 9.11 10.85 -19.19
C GLN A 69 7.92 10.34 -20.01
N SER A 70 8.17 9.76 -21.17
CA SER A 70 7.11 9.25 -22.06
C SER A 70 6.26 8.18 -21.38
N GLU A 71 6.88 7.33 -20.57
CA GLU A 71 6.19 6.28 -19.85
C GLU A 71 5.33 6.83 -18.70
N VAL A 72 5.85 7.80 -17.95
CA VAL A 72 5.13 8.48 -16.85
C VAL A 72 3.96 9.28 -17.39
N GLU A 73 4.15 10.06 -18.46
CA GLU A 73 3.09 10.82 -19.12
C GLU A 73 1.96 9.91 -19.61
N ARG A 74 2.31 8.81 -20.29
CA ARG A 74 1.32 7.84 -20.77
C ARG A 74 0.51 7.21 -19.63
N GLN A 75 1.14 6.89 -18.50
CA GLN A 75 0.45 6.34 -17.33
C GLN A 75 -0.38 7.40 -16.60
N ALA A 76 0.11 8.64 -16.53
CA ALA A 76 -0.62 9.77 -15.93
C ALA A 76 -1.90 10.08 -16.72
N ASP A 77 -1.83 10.09 -18.05
CA ASP A 77 -3.00 10.24 -18.93
C ASP A 77 -4.02 9.11 -18.69
N GLY A 78 -3.52 7.86 -18.59
CA GLY A 78 -4.37 6.71 -18.28
C GLY A 78 -5.01 6.80 -16.90
N LEU A 79 -4.29 7.33 -15.91
CA LEU A 79 -4.82 7.58 -14.57
C LEU A 79 -5.93 8.63 -14.59
N LEU A 80 -5.70 9.78 -15.23
CA LEU A 80 -6.70 10.85 -15.35
C LEU A 80 -7.98 10.41 -16.08
N GLN A 81 -7.84 9.54 -17.09
CA GLN A 81 -9.00 9.06 -17.86
C GLN A 81 -9.83 8.00 -17.13
N ARG A 82 -9.23 7.25 -16.22
CA ARG A 82 -9.86 6.06 -15.62
C ARG A 82 -10.14 6.19 -14.14
N TRP A 83 -9.39 7.05 -13.43
CA TRP A 83 -9.65 7.27 -12.02
C TRP A 83 -10.92 8.10 -11.85
N PRO A 84 -11.90 7.63 -11.05
CA PRO A 84 -13.13 8.37 -10.85
C PRO A 84 -12.89 9.62 -10.01
N ASP A 85 -13.66 10.68 -10.29
CA ASP A 85 -13.75 11.80 -9.38
C ASP A 85 -14.30 11.33 -8.03
N LEU A 86 -13.55 11.59 -6.99
CA LEU A 86 -13.98 11.26 -5.63
C LEU A 86 -14.83 12.40 -5.06
N ASP A 87 -16.02 12.07 -4.58
CA ASP A 87 -16.83 13.03 -3.84
C ASP A 87 -16.09 13.47 -2.57
N PRO A 88 -15.84 14.76 -2.34
CA PRO A 88 -15.18 15.26 -1.13
C PRO A 88 -15.90 14.86 0.17
N THR A 89 -17.21 14.60 0.11
CA THR A 89 -17.98 14.11 1.27
C THR A 89 -17.57 12.72 1.73
N TRP A 90 -16.90 11.95 0.88
CA TRP A 90 -16.32 10.65 1.21
C TRP A 90 -15.03 10.76 2.00
N LEU A 91 -14.52 11.97 2.21
CA LEU A 91 -13.32 12.27 3.00
C LEU A 91 -12.10 11.42 2.57
N PRO A 92 -11.68 11.49 1.31
CA PRO A 92 -10.48 10.78 0.87
C PRO A 92 -9.25 11.29 1.65
N ARG A 93 -8.42 10.36 2.13
CA ARG A 93 -7.18 10.65 2.85
C ARG A 93 -6.06 9.84 2.23
N THR A 94 -5.01 10.52 1.80
CA THR A 94 -3.83 9.88 1.18
C THR A 94 -2.72 9.66 2.19
N ARG A 95 -1.87 8.64 1.97
CA ARG A 95 -0.69 8.30 2.79
C ARG A 95 -1.02 8.08 4.28
N GLU A 96 -2.13 7.45 4.58
CA GLU A 96 -2.48 7.16 5.98
C GLU A 96 -1.56 6.07 6.53
N THR A 97 -0.85 6.36 7.60
CA THR A 97 -0.06 5.35 8.33
C THR A 97 -0.91 4.76 9.43
N LEU A 98 -1.16 3.47 9.33
CA LEU A 98 -1.87 2.69 10.31
C LEU A 98 -0.86 2.07 11.28
N ARG A 99 -1.07 2.23 12.58
CA ARG A 99 -0.18 1.70 13.62
C ARG A 99 -0.98 1.02 14.72
N VAL A 100 -0.54 -0.17 15.12
CA VAL A 100 -1.15 -0.92 16.21
C VAL A 100 -0.06 -1.50 17.10
N PRO A 101 0.06 -1.05 18.35
CA PRO A 101 0.92 -1.69 19.32
C PRO A 101 0.30 -3.01 19.79
N LEU A 102 1.09 -4.06 19.82
CA LEU A 102 0.74 -5.39 20.31
C LEU A 102 1.65 -5.80 21.45
N ALA A 103 1.23 -6.79 22.25
CA ALA A 103 2.02 -7.35 23.33
C ALA A 103 2.61 -6.26 24.26
N GLU A 104 1.77 -5.35 24.73
CA GLU A 104 2.15 -4.23 25.62
C GLU A 104 3.21 -3.30 24.97
N GLY A 105 3.13 -3.10 23.67
CA GLY A 105 4.03 -2.23 22.91
C GLY A 105 5.36 -2.87 22.51
N ARG A 106 5.56 -4.15 22.79
CA ARG A 106 6.78 -4.89 22.38
C ARG A 106 6.84 -5.17 20.89
N VAL A 107 5.71 -5.17 20.23
CA VAL A 107 5.56 -5.31 18.77
C VAL A 107 4.65 -4.21 18.27
N GLU A 108 5.00 -3.58 17.18
CA GLU A 108 4.14 -2.64 16.48
C GLU A 108 3.87 -3.16 15.07
N LEU A 109 2.59 -3.30 14.71
CA LEU A 109 2.20 -3.49 13.33
C LEU A 109 2.06 -2.12 12.68
N VAL A 110 2.75 -1.92 11.58
CA VAL A 110 2.69 -0.68 10.80
C VAL A 110 2.32 -1.01 9.37
N SER A 111 1.33 -0.31 8.85
CA SER A 111 0.95 -0.36 7.44
C SER A 111 0.82 1.07 6.90
N ARG A 112 1.07 1.25 5.62
CA ARG A 112 0.88 2.52 4.92
C ARG A 112 -0.09 2.29 3.78
N VAL A 113 -1.19 3.02 3.81
CA VAL A 113 -2.26 2.95 2.81
C VAL A 113 -2.18 4.18 1.92
N ASP A 114 -2.23 3.99 0.62
CA ASP A 114 -2.15 5.11 -0.33
C ASP A 114 -3.39 5.98 -0.29
N LEU A 115 -4.57 5.36 -0.11
CA LEU A 115 -5.84 6.07 -0.02
C LEU A 115 -6.81 5.35 0.92
N ALA A 116 -7.35 6.08 1.88
CA ALA A 116 -8.48 5.68 2.70
C ALA A 116 -9.69 6.55 2.37
N ILE A 117 -10.84 5.94 2.10
CA ILE A 117 -12.10 6.61 1.74
C ILE A 117 -13.12 6.28 2.81
N GLY A 118 -13.85 7.29 3.26
CA GLY A 118 -14.91 7.16 4.27
C GLY A 118 -14.52 7.67 5.65
N ARG A 119 -15.53 7.89 6.48
CA ARG A 119 -15.34 8.32 7.86
C ARG A 119 -15.27 7.11 8.76
N PRO A 120 -14.19 6.95 9.53
CA PRO A 120 -14.11 5.86 10.51
C PRO A 120 -15.28 5.92 11.50
N ASN A 121 -16.00 4.82 11.62
CA ASN A 121 -17.10 4.62 12.55
C ASN A 121 -16.76 3.43 13.46
N ARG A 122 -17.09 3.52 14.74
CA ARG A 122 -16.85 2.42 15.69
C ARG A 122 -17.98 1.38 15.72
N ALA A 123 -19.10 1.69 15.10
CA ALA A 123 -20.29 0.82 15.11
C ALA A 123 -20.40 -0.06 13.85
N GLU A 124 -19.85 0.42 12.73
CA GLU A 124 -20.03 -0.24 11.44
C GLU A 124 -18.84 -0.04 10.50
N ALA A 125 -18.66 -0.96 9.57
CA ALA A 125 -17.66 -0.88 8.52
C ALA A 125 -18.02 0.27 7.56
N SER A 126 -17.18 1.31 7.53
CA SER A 126 -17.45 2.55 6.80
C SER A 126 -16.23 3.12 6.08
N VAL A 127 -15.14 2.37 6.04
CA VAL A 127 -13.88 2.79 5.39
C VAL A 127 -13.51 1.79 4.31
N ALA A 128 -13.14 2.30 3.13
CA ALA A 128 -12.44 1.55 2.09
C ALA A 128 -10.95 1.90 2.14
N LEU A 129 -10.08 0.91 1.95
CA LEU A 129 -8.64 1.11 1.84
C LEU A 129 -8.21 0.74 0.41
N VAL A 130 -7.44 1.63 -0.22
CA VAL A 130 -6.97 1.44 -1.60
C VAL A 130 -5.46 1.59 -1.64
N GLU A 131 -4.80 0.62 -2.27
CA GLU A 131 -3.40 0.67 -2.64
C GLU A 131 -3.29 0.94 -4.14
N ALA A 132 -2.40 1.84 -4.55
CA ALA A 132 -2.10 2.09 -5.95
C ALA A 132 -0.75 1.46 -6.30
N THR A 133 -0.70 0.76 -7.42
CA THR A 133 0.55 0.16 -7.90
C THR A 133 0.72 0.34 -9.40
N SER A 134 1.95 0.65 -9.83
CA SER A 134 2.35 0.62 -11.24
C SER A 134 2.92 -0.73 -11.67
N GLY A 135 2.95 -1.71 -10.77
CA GLY A 135 3.42 -3.05 -11.02
C GLY A 135 2.37 -3.96 -11.67
N GLU A 136 2.84 -5.12 -12.11
CA GLU A 136 1.95 -6.19 -12.55
C GLU A 136 1.18 -6.78 -11.37
N ARG A 137 0.02 -7.37 -11.67
CA ARG A 137 -0.79 -8.08 -10.67
C ARG A 137 -0.01 -9.23 -10.05
N ARG A 138 0.14 -9.23 -8.72
CA ARG A 138 0.83 -10.25 -7.94
C ARG A 138 0.01 -10.63 -6.71
N GLN A 139 0.18 -11.87 -6.25
CA GLN A 139 -0.45 -12.34 -5.01
C GLN A 139 0.00 -11.50 -3.80
N SER A 140 1.25 -11.01 -3.79
CA SER A 140 1.75 -10.14 -2.72
C SER A 140 0.91 -8.89 -2.50
N HIS A 141 0.46 -8.23 -3.58
CA HIS A 141 -0.41 -7.05 -3.48
C HIS A 141 -1.71 -7.35 -2.73
N ARG A 142 -2.27 -8.56 -2.96
CA ARG A 142 -3.45 -9.01 -2.24
C ARG A 142 -3.17 -9.28 -0.77
N ASP A 143 -2.04 -9.91 -0.49
CA ASP A 143 -1.62 -10.23 0.89
C ASP A 143 -1.32 -8.96 1.69
N ASP A 144 -0.72 -7.94 1.07
CA ASP A 144 -0.46 -6.62 1.67
C ASP A 144 -1.78 -5.92 2.04
N ARG A 145 -2.76 -5.87 1.13
CA ARG A 145 -4.10 -5.31 1.41
C ARG A 145 -4.82 -6.02 2.54
N HIS A 146 -4.69 -7.34 2.61
CA HIS A 146 -5.28 -8.11 3.71
C HIS A 146 -4.62 -7.75 5.05
N LEU A 147 -3.32 -7.44 5.04
CA LEU A 147 -2.62 -6.93 6.21
C LEU A 147 -3.13 -5.54 6.60
N ASP A 148 -3.34 -4.64 5.62
CA ASP A 148 -3.92 -3.31 5.85
C ASP A 148 -5.29 -3.42 6.52
N ALA A 149 -6.15 -4.32 6.02
CA ALA A 149 -7.44 -4.59 6.62
C ALA A 149 -7.33 -5.08 8.07
N LEU A 150 -6.37 -5.97 8.34
CA LEU A 150 -6.11 -6.46 9.69
C LEU A 150 -5.66 -5.33 10.62
N VAL A 151 -4.67 -4.53 10.19
CA VAL A 151 -4.12 -3.43 10.99
C VAL A 151 -5.21 -2.39 11.30
N GLU A 152 -6.04 -2.00 10.31
CA GLU A 152 -7.15 -1.08 10.54
C GLU A 152 -8.20 -1.67 11.49
N THR A 153 -8.53 -2.95 11.33
CA THR A 153 -9.45 -3.66 12.23
C THR A 153 -8.95 -3.66 13.67
N LEU A 154 -7.69 -3.98 13.89
CA LEU A 154 -7.07 -3.96 15.22
C LEU A 154 -7.03 -2.56 15.82
N ARG A 155 -6.78 -1.54 14.98
CA ARG A 155 -6.71 -0.14 15.39
C ARG A 155 -8.07 0.42 15.81
N ARG A 156 -9.12 0.07 15.09
CA ARG A 156 -10.46 0.69 15.26
C ARG A 156 -11.45 -0.21 15.99
N GLY A 157 -11.21 -1.51 16.01
CA GLY A 157 -12.18 -2.50 16.52
C GLY A 157 -13.29 -2.82 15.50
N VAL A 158 -13.27 -2.19 14.33
CA VAL A 158 -14.22 -2.40 13.23
C VAL A 158 -13.43 -2.52 11.94
N PRO A 159 -13.69 -3.55 11.11
CA PRO A 159 -12.99 -3.74 9.85
C PRO A 159 -13.36 -2.66 8.83
N PRO A 160 -12.47 -2.35 7.87
CA PRO A 160 -12.91 -1.68 6.66
C PRO A 160 -13.92 -2.58 5.92
N PHE A 161 -14.84 -1.99 5.15
CA PHE A 161 -15.83 -2.82 4.42
C PHE A 161 -15.20 -3.47 3.19
N VAL A 162 -14.14 -2.84 2.63
CA VAL A 162 -13.46 -3.30 1.43
C VAL A 162 -12.00 -2.87 1.44
N VAL A 163 -11.15 -3.68 0.80
CA VAL A 163 -9.80 -3.32 0.40
C VAL A 163 -9.66 -3.48 -1.11
N ALA A 164 -8.89 -2.59 -1.75
CA ALA A 164 -8.72 -2.61 -3.20
C ALA A 164 -7.28 -2.32 -3.62
N THR A 165 -6.86 -2.84 -4.79
CA THR A 165 -5.67 -2.38 -5.49
C THR A 165 -6.07 -1.73 -6.80
N TYR A 166 -5.59 -0.54 -7.03
CA TYR A 166 -5.67 0.14 -8.31
C TYR A 166 -4.36 -0.02 -9.08
N PHE A 167 -4.44 -0.64 -10.26
CA PHE A 167 -3.29 -0.84 -11.15
C PHE A 167 -3.19 0.35 -12.09
N THR A 168 -2.28 1.29 -11.82
CA THR A 168 -2.17 2.54 -12.59
C THR A 168 -1.79 2.30 -14.05
N LEU A 169 -1.12 1.18 -14.34
CA LEU A 169 -0.74 0.82 -15.72
C LEU A 169 -1.93 0.42 -16.58
N THR A 170 -2.89 -0.33 -16.03
CA THR A 170 -4.06 -0.84 -16.77
C THR A 170 -5.34 -0.10 -16.44
N GLY A 171 -5.40 0.63 -15.34
CA GLY A 171 -6.62 1.24 -14.81
C GLY A 171 -7.59 0.23 -14.20
N GLU A 172 -7.17 -1.02 -14.00
CA GLU A 172 -7.99 -2.05 -13.37
C GLU A 172 -8.01 -1.88 -11.85
N ILE A 173 -9.11 -2.29 -11.24
CA ILE A 173 -9.24 -2.34 -9.78
C ILE A 173 -9.57 -3.76 -9.35
N ASP A 174 -8.75 -4.30 -8.46
CA ASP A 174 -9.06 -5.53 -7.73
C ASP A 174 -9.67 -5.17 -6.38
N VAL A 175 -10.83 -5.72 -6.08
CA VAL A 175 -11.60 -5.42 -4.88
C VAL A 175 -11.86 -6.69 -4.08
N ASP A 176 -11.48 -6.69 -2.81
CA ASP A 176 -11.78 -7.76 -1.87
C ASP A 176 -12.68 -7.23 -0.75
N PRO A 177 -13.91 -7.75 -0.57
CA PRO A 177 -14.71 -7.45 0.61
C PRO A 177 -14.01 -8.02 1.85
N VAL A 178 -13.97 -7.25 2.93
CA VAL A 178 -13.31 -7.69 4.16
C VAL A 178 -14.22 -8.61 4.95
N THR A 179 -13.84 -9.88 4.97
CA THR A 179 -14.57 -10.94 5.69
C THR A 179 -13.80 -11.41 6.92
N PRO A 180 -14.45 -12.07 7.89
CA PRO A 180 -13.75 -12.69 9.02
C PRO A 180 -12.66 -13.67 8.59
N ASP A 181 -12.90 -14.47 7.52
CA ASP A 181 -11.92 -15.43 7.02
C ASP A 181 -10.68 -14.73 6.42
N LEU A 182 -10.87 -13.60 5.71
CA LEU A 182 -9.78 -12.76 5.22
C LEU A 182 -8.91 -12.29 6.38
N LEU A 183 -9.51 -11.74 7.45
CA LEU A 183 -8.80 -11.23 8.61
C LEU A 183 -8.05 -12.34 9.37
N VAL A 184 -8.68 -13.52 9.53
CA VAL A 184 -8.02 -14.69 10.13
C VAL A 184 -6.84 -15.15 9.28
N GLY A 185 -6.99 -15.17 7.95
CA GLY A 185 -5.91 -15.48 7.02
C GLY A 185 -4.74 -14.50 7.13
N ALA A 186 -5.02 -13.20 7.15
CA ALA A 186 -4.03 -12.16 7.34
C ALA A 186 -3.31 -12.28 8.68
N ALA A 187 -4.05 -12.51 9.78
CA ALA A 187 -3.47 -12.69 11.11
C ALA A 187 -2.53 -13.91 11.17
N ARG A 188 -2.90 -15.04 10.54
CA ARG A 188 -2.04 -16.23 10.46
C ARG A 188 -0.75 -15.94 9.71
N ARG A 189 -0.82 -15.25 8.56
CA ARG A 189 0.38 -14.84 7.80
C ARG A 189 1.28 -13.92 8.63
N CYS A 190 0.69 -12.93 9.29
CA CYS A 190 1.41 -12.00 10.16
C CYS A 190 2.16 -12.75 11.29
N VAL A 191 1.49 -13.66 12.00
CA VAL A 191 2.11 -14.48 13.07
C VAL A 191 3.23 -15.37 12.51
N THR A 192 3.02 -15.96 11.32
CA THR A 192 4.06 -16.78 10.66
C THR A 192 5.29 -15.95 10.33
N GLY A 193 5.10 -14.75 9.76
CA GLY A 193 6.19 -13.81 9.46
C GLY A 193 6.95 -13.37 10.72
N MET A 194 6.23 -13.01 11.79
CA MET A 194 6.85 -12.67 13.07
C MET A 194 7.68 -13.82 13.66
N ARG A 195 7.17 -15.05 13.59
CA ARG A 195 7.92 -16.23 14.06
C ARG A 195 9.18 -16.48 13.22
N ALA A 196 9.10 -16.33 11.91
CA ALA A 196 10.25 -16.46 11.03
C ALA A 196 11.34 -15.41 11.34
N MET A 197 10.95 -14.18 11.67
CA MET A 197 11.90 -13.14 12.08
C MET A 197 12.50 -13.35 13.47
N ALA A 198 11.76 -13.98 14.38
CA ALA A 198 12.22 -14.26 15.73
C ALA A 198 13.12 -15.50 15.84
N ALA A 199 13.16 -16.36 14.81
CA ALA A 199 13.99 -17.56 14.78
C ALA A 199 15.46 -17.19 14.51
N PRO A 200 16.40 -17.42 15.45
CA PRO A 200 17.77 -16.92 15.32
C PRO A 200 18.62 -17.62 14.26
N GLU A 201 18.20 -18.75 13.73
CA GLU A 201 19.02 -19.64 12.88
C GLU A 201 18.30 -20.26 11.68
N LEU A 202 17.28 -19.63 11.14
CA LEU A 202 16.87 -20.05 9.81
C LEU A 202 17.89 -19.48 8.83
N ASP A 203 18.66 -20.41 8.24
CA ASP A 203 19.55 -20.18 7.12
C ASP A 203 18.98 -19.09 6.21
N ARG A 204 19.58 -17.89 6.29
CA ARG A 204 19.23 -16.76 5.45
C ARG A 204 19.77 -17.00 4.04
N THR A 205 19.39 -18.13 3.46
CA THR A 205 19.55 -18.31 2.03
C THR A 205 18.67 -17.27 1.40
N SER A 206 19.34 -16.21 0.96
CA SER A 206 18.78 -15.19 0.10
C SER A 206 17.97 -15.88 -1.00
N GLY A 207 16.70 -15.51 -1.15
CA GLY A 207 15.93 -15.86 -2.34
C GLY A 207 16.68 -15.37 -3.59
N PRO A 208 16.25 -15.77 -4.78
CA PRO A 208 16.89 -15.39 -6.04
C PRO A 208 17.09 -13.88 -6.21
N ASP A 209 16.47 -13.05 -5.39
CA ASP A 209 16.52 -11.59 -5.44
C ASP A 209 17.34 -10.95 -4.29
N GLY A 210 18.06 -11.73 -3.48
CA GLY A 210 18.98 -11.21 -2.45
C GLY A 210 18.33 -10.59 -1.21
N TYR A 211 17.00 -10.62 -1.08
CA TYR A 211 16.29 -10.07 0.08
C TYR A 211 16.00 -11.15 1.14
N PRO A 212 16.25 -10.85 2.44
CA PRO A 212 15.80 -11.74 3.50
C PRO A 212 14.28 -11.81 3.49
N TYR A 213 13.76 -13.04 3.45
CA TYR A 213 12.36 -13.34 3.26
C TYR A 213 11.39 -12.53 4.12
N CYS A 214 10.66 -11.66 3.51
CA CYS A 214 9.21 -11.64 3.57
C CYS A 214 8.70 -11.46 2.13
N ALA A 215 8.45 -12.56 1.43
CA ALA A 215 7.83 -12.53 0.10
C ALA A 215 6.36 -12.10 0.24
N GLY A 216 6.12 -10.83 0.54
CA GLY A 216 4.80 -10.26 0.72
C GLY A 216 4.72 -9.13 1.73
N CYS A 217 5.82 -8.82 2.42
CA CYS A 217 5.85 -7.70 3.35
C CYS A 217 6.80 -6.61 2.86
N THR A 218 6.43 -5.89 1.82
CA THR A 218 7.06 -4.59 1.52
C THR A 218 6.58 -3.49 2.49
N GLY A 219 5.64 -3.80 3.37
CA GLY A 219 5.31 -3.02 4.55
C GLY A 219 6.42 -3.16 5.60
N VAL A 220 7.15 -2.11 5.85
CA VAL A 220 8.27 -2.03 6.80
C VAL A 220 7.83 -2.52 8.18
N LEU A 221 8.11 -3.77 8.52
CA LEU A 221 8.10 -4.22 9.91
C LEU A 221 9.37 -3.70 10.59
N SER A 222 9.35 -2.44 10.99
CA SER A 222 10.39 -1.85 11.84
C SER A 222 10.07 -2.17 13.29
N GLY A 223 10.34 -3.39 13.72
CA GLY A 223 10.17 -3.80 15.11
C GLY A 223 11.44 -4.48 15.64
N VAL A 224 12.03 -3.92 16.67
CA VAL A 224 13.06 -4.61 17.45
C VAL A 224 12.33 -5.61 18.35
N ILE A 225 12.42 -6.90 18.02
CA ILE A 225 11.85 -7.97 18.86
C ILE A 225 12.84 -8.29 19.95
N THR A 226 12.57 -7.84 21.16
CA THR A 226 13.22 -8.29 22.38
C THR A 226 12.19 -8.95 23.29
N ALA A 227 11.81 -10.22 23.05
CA ALA A 227 11.14 -11.05 24.06
C ALA A 227 10.70 -12.44 23.57
N PRO A 228 10.40 -13.37 24.49
CA PRO A 228 9.99 -14.74 24.20
C PRO A 228 8.61 -14.84 23.53
N PRO A 229 8.24 -16.02 22.99
CA PRO A 229 7.08 -16.17 22.11
C PRO A 229 5.77 -15.85 22.83
N VAL A 230 4.97 -14.96 22.25
CA VAL A 230 3.62 -14.63 22.72
C VAL A 230 2.60 -15.39 21.87
N VAL A 231 1.78 -16.19 22.55
CA VAL A 231 0.58 -16.80 21.94
C VAL A 231 -0.51 -15.73 21.93
N ALA A 232 -0.83 -15.19 20.76
CA ALA A 232 -1.97 -14.29 20.61
C ALA A 232 -3.26 -15.11 20.58
N MET A 233 -4.08 -15.01 21.64
CA MET A 233 -5.48 -15.48 21.60
C MET A 233 -6.31 -14.41 20.87
N VAL A 234 -6.74 -14.72 19.66
CA VAL A 234 -7.75 -13.94 18.96
C VAL A 234 -9.11 -14.40 19.46
N THR A 235 -9.79 -13.59 20.26
CA THR A 235 -11.20 -13.83 20.62
C THR A 235 -12.03 -13.56 19.36
N PRO A 236 -12.92 -14.46 18.92
CA PRO A 236 -13.74 -14.22 17.74
C PRO A 236 -14.72 -13.07 18.04
N VAL A 237 -14.60 -12.00 17.26
CA VAL A 237 -15.59 -10.93 17.23
C VAL A 237 -16.87 -11.52 16.64
N ALA A 238 -17.96 -11.44 17.40
CA ALA A 238 -19.26 -11.90 16.95
C ALA A 238 -19.62 -11.23 15.62
N ALA A 239 -20.03 -12.04 14.65
CA ALA A 239 -20.40 -11.59 13.31
C ALA A 239 -21.54 -10.58 13.40
N ALA A 240 -21.24 -9.30 13.26
CA ALA A 240 -22.23 -8.27 13.02
C ALA A 240 -22.84 -8.55 11.63
N ARG A 241 -24.15 -8.75 11.59
CA ARG A 241 -24.89 -8.86 10.34
C ARG A 241 -24.73 -7.53 9.59
N SER A 242 -24.08 -7.58 8.44
CA SER A 242 -23.99 -6.42 7.54
C SER A 242 -25.40 -6.03 7.12
N PRO A 243 -25.86 -4.79 7.36
CA PRO A 243 -26.99 -4.27 6.63
C PRO A 243 -26.56 -4.15 5.16
N VAL A 244 -27.35 -4.68 4.26
CA VAL A 244 -27.27 -4.39 2.83
C VAL A 244 -27.56 -2.91 2.70
N VAL A 245 -26.52 -2.09 2.52
CA VAL A 245 -26.70 -0.68 2.17
C VAL A 245 -26.85 -0.67 0.65
N ASP A 246 -28.02 -0.30 0.18
CA ASP A 246 -28.27 0.11 -1.20
C ASP A 246 -27.46 1.39 -1.45
N GLY A 247 -26.27 1.23 -1.92
CA GLY A 247 -25.24 2.28 -2.11
C GLY A 247 -23.90 1.66 -2.43
N VAL A 248 -23.94 0.58 -3.23
CA VAL A 248 -22.72 0.03 -3.83
C VAL A 248 -22.15 1.13 -4.73
N VAL A 249 -20.92 1.60 -4.38
CA VAL A 249 -20.08 2.27 -5.35
C VAL A 249 -19.80 1.24 -6.45
N SER A 250 -20.69 1.17 -7.43
CA SER A 250 -20.46 0.37 -8.62
C SER A 250 -19.47 1.13 -9.47
N PHE A 251 -18.23 0.73 -9.43
CA PHE A 251 -17.28 1.07 -10.48
C PHE A 251 -17.78 0.35 -11.75
N SER A 252 -18.71 0.97 -12.48
CA SER A 252 -19.16 0.44 -13.75
C SER A 252 -17.99 0.53 -14.72
N GLN A 253 -17.49 -0.62 -15.14
CA GLN A 253 -16.66 -0.70 -16.33
C GLN A 253 -17.49 -0.12 -17.49
N GLY A 254 -17.10 1.05 -17.97
CA GLY A 254 -17.63 1.61 -19.21
C GLY A 254 -17.28 0.65 -20.33
N GLN A 255 -18.26 -0.11 -20.79
CA GLN A 255 -18.16 -0.81 -22.06
C GLN A 255 -18.11 0.26 -23.14
N ALA A 256 -16.92 0.39 -23.75
CA ALA A 256 -16.80 1.09 -25.02
C ALA A 256 -17.60 0.30 -26.08
N ALA A 257 -18.57 0.96 -26.66
CA ALA A 257 -19.21 0.54 -27.91
C ALA A 257 -18.34 0.98 -29.09
#